data_6c49c2138098e8c71d256f6500de4071
#
_entry.id   6c49c2138098e8c71d256f6500de4071
#
_cell.length_a   1.000
_cell.length_b   1.000
_cell.length_c   1.000
_cell.angle_alpha   90.00
_cell.angle_beta   90.00
_cell.angle_gamma   90.00
#
_symmetry.space_group_name_H-M   'P 1'
#
loop_
_entity.id
_entity.type
_entity.pdbx_description
1 polymer ?
#
loop_
_entity_poly.entity_id
_entity_poly.type
_entity_poly.pdbx_seq_one_letter_code
_entity_poly.pdbx_strand_id
1 'polypeptide(L)'
;MGTDYAGGFPPDGEGPVRAVLLSPFQIDRYPVTNAEFSVFIEATGYRTEAELFNWSFVFWSHLPAKSFDQLVEDTVLAAPWWCKVPGSSWKHPEGPGSDIQGRLTHPVVHVSWNDAVTYAAWSSKALPTEAQWE
;
A
#
# COMPACT_ATOMS: atom_id res chain seq x y z
N MET A 1 -0.73 19.80 13.67
CA MET A 1 -0.33 19.22 12.37
C MET A 1 0.83 20.01 11.79
N GLY A 2 1.78 19.35 11.16
CA GLY A 2 3.00 19.92 10.64
C GLY A 2 4.14 19.97 11.66
N THR A 3 5.35 20.20 11.19
CA THR A 3 6.54 20.30 12.03
C THR A 3 7.35 21.57 11.73
N ASP A 4 7.99 22.14 12.76
CA ASP A 4 9.01 23.18 12.65
C ASP A 4 10.42 22.61 12.85
N TYR A 5 10.56 21.26 12.81
CA TYR A 5 11.84 20.60 12.99
C TYR A 5 12.83 20.97 11.87
N ALA A 6 13.96 21.56 12.24
CA ALA A 6 14.96 22.06 11.30
C ALA A 6 15.63 20.98 10.43
N GLY A 7 15.56 19.72 10.85
CA GLY A 7 16.05 18.55 10.08
C GLY A 7 15.01 17.89 9.18
N GLY A 8 13.82 18.49 9.04
CA GLY A 8 12.77 18.01 8.13
C GLY A 8 13.11 18.25 6.67
N PHE A 9 12.21 17.83 5.78
CA PHE A 9 12.32 17.99 4.34
C PHE A 9 11.35 19.07 3.83
N PRO A 10 11.76 20.37 3.81
CA PRO A 10 10.88 21.45 3.40
C PRO A 10 10.17 21.26 2.05
N PRO A 11 10.78 20.60 1.03
CA PRO A 11 10.11 20.31 -0.23
C PRO A 11 8.89 19.39 -0.10
N ASP A 12 8.81 18.58 0.99
CA ASP A 12 7.69 17.68 1.24
C ASP A 12 6.49 18.37 1.90
N GLY A 13 6.64 19.67 2.24
CA GLY A 13 5.55 20.47 2.81
C GLY A 13 5.23 20.13 4.28
N GLU A 14 6.18 19.58 5.02
CA GLU A 14 6.01 19.15 6.42
C GLU A 14 5.70 20.32 7.38
N GLY A 15 6.10 21.52 7.05
CA GLY A 15 5.88 22.72 7.86
C GLY A 15 5.01 23.78 7.16
N PRO A 16 4.67 24.85 7.85
CA PRO A 16 4.90 25.13 9.27
C PRO A 16 3.89 24.40 10.20
N VAL A 17 4.18 24.39 11.49
CA VAL A 17 3.19 23.93 12.51
C VAL A 17 1.95 24.79 12.43
N ARG A 18 0.78 24.15 12.40
CA ARG A 18 -0.53 24.80 12.38
C ARG A 18 -1.54 24.06 13.23
N ALA A 19 -2.39 24.81 13.93
CA ALA A 19 -3.50 24.23 14.66
C ALA A 19 -4.63 23.84 13.70
N VAL A 20 -5.09 22.60 13.79
CA VAL A 20 -6.22 22.10 13.00
C VAL A 20 -7.27 21.59 13.99
N LEU A 21 -8.52 22.05 13.84
CA LEU A 21 -9.64 21.56 14.62
C LEU A 21 -10.35 20.45 13.83
N LEU A 22 -10.42 19.27 14.41
CA LEU A 22 -11.13 18.12 13.83
C LEU A 22 -12.40 17.83 14.64
N SER A 23 -13.49 17.53 13.94
CA SER A 23 -14.63 16.88 14.58
C SER A 23 -14.26 15.45 14.99
N PRO A 24 -14.91 14.89 16.05
CA PRO A 24 -14.72 13.49 16.40
C PRO A 24 -14.96 12.56 15.20
N PHE A 25 -14.09 11.60 15.01
CA PHE A 25 -14.18 10.59 13.96
C PHE A 25 -13.76 9.22 14.50
N GLN A 26 -14.08 8.18 13.76
CA GLN A 26 -13.66 6.82 14.06
C GLN A 26 -12.63 6.38 13.01
N ILE A 27 -11.59 5.70 13.47
CA ILE A 27 -10.57 5.10 12.63
C ILE A 27 -10.40 3.63 13.01
N ASP A 28 -10.14 2.78 12.02
CA ASP A 28 -9.86 1.38 12.27
C ASP A 28 -8.55 1.24 13.08
N ARG A 29 -8.57 0.34 14.03
CA ARG A 29 -7.40 0.11 14.89
C ARG A 29 -6.23 -0.53 14.16
N TYR A 30 -6.52 -1.28 13.12
CA TYR A 30 -5.54 -2.04 12.33
C TYR A 30 -5.70 -1.73 10.85
N PRO A 31 -4.62 -1.86 10.06
CA PRO A 31 -4.70 -1.82 8.61
C PRO A 31 -5.63 -2.91 8.09
N VAL A 32 -6.21 -2.69 6.91
CA VAL A 32 -7.00 -3.71 6.20
C VAL A 32 -6.14 -4.94 5.94
N THR A 33 -6.64 -6.09 6.35
CA THR A 33 -5.94 -7.38 6.23
C THR A 33 -6.19 -8.03 4.85
N ASN A 34 -5.33 -9.00 4.49
CA ASN A 34 -5.54 -9.82 3.31
C ASN A 34 -6.90 -10.54 3.32
N ALA A 35 -7.33 -11.02 4.50
CA ALA A 35 -8.63 -11.68 4.64
C ALA A 35 -9.79 -10.72 4.33
N GLU A 36 -9.79 -9.52 4.90
CA GLU A 36 -10.83 -8.50 4.67
C GLU A 36 -10.85 -8.04 3.21
N PHE A 37 -9.68 -7.84 2.62
CA PHE A 37 -9.57 -7.45 1.21
C PHE A 37 -10.05 -8.57 0.28
N SER A 38 -9.78 -9.85 0.61
CA SER A 38 -10.31 -10.99 -0.14
C SER A 38 -11.84 -10.99 -0.22
N VAL A 39 -12.52 -10.70 0.90
CA VAL A 39 -13.99 -10.60 0.94
C VAL A 39 -14.51 -9.53 -0.01
N PHE A 40 -13.85 -8.37 -0.05
CA PHE A 40 -14.17 -7.31 -1.01
C PHE A 40 -14.04 -7.78 -2.46
N ILE A 41 -12.90 -8.41 -2.79
CA ILE A 41 -12.64 -8.90 -4.15
C ILE A 41 -13.67 -9.97 -4.55
N GLU A 42 -13.99 -10.91 -3.65
CA GLU A 42 -14.98 -11.97 -3.89
C GLU A 42 -16.39 -11.39 -4.11
N ALA A 43 -16.76 -10.38 -3.33
CA ALA A 43 -18.08 -9.76 -3.41
C ALA A 43 -18.27 -8.88 -4.65
N THR A 44 -17.19 -8.28 -5.19
CA THR A 44 -17.29 -7.25 -6.23
C THR A 44 -16.71 -7.68 -7.58
N GLY A 45 -15.82 -8.67 -7.61
CA GLY A 45 -15.01 -8.99 -8.79
C GLY A 45 -14.01 -7.88 -9.15
N TYR A 46 -13.70 -6.96 -8.21
CA TYR A 46 -12.78 -5.86 -8.46
C TYR A 46 -11.38 -6.39 -8.82
N ARG A 47 -10.72 -5.71 -9.75
CA ARG A 47 -9.32 -5.96 -10.12
C ARG A 47 -8.49 -4.76 -9.73
N THR A 48 -7.46 -4.97 -8.94
CA THR A 48 -6.53 -3.93 -8.51
C THR A 48 -5.70 -3.38 -9.66
N GLU A 49 -5.19 -2.15 -9.52
CA GLU A 49 -4.31 -1.57 -10.54
C GLU A 49 -3.05 -2.42 -10.76
N ALA A 50 -2.49 -3.02 -9.71
CA ALA A 50 -1.39 -3.96 -9.85
C ALA A 50 -1.74 -5.19 -10.72
N GLU A 51 -2.96 -5.72 -10.59
CA GLU A 51 -3.45 -6.81 -11.46
C GLU A 51 -3.73 -6.33 -12.89
N LEU A 52 -4.16 -5.08 -13.08
CA LEU A 52 -4.40 -4.50 -14.41
C LEU A 52 -3.09 -4.20 -15.15
N PHE A 53 -2.12 -3.63 -14.46
CA PHE A 53 -0.78 -3.34 -15.00
C PHE A 53 0.10 -4.57 -15.10
N ASN A 54 -0.28 -5.64 -14.40
CA ASN A 54 0.47 -6.89 -14.30
C ASN A 54 1.87 -6.71 -13.68
N TRP A 55 2.06 -5.76 -12.80
CA TRP A 55 3.27 -5.56 -12.00
C TRP A 55 3.02 -4.67 -10.79
N SER A 56 3.93 -4.73 -9.83
CA SER A 56 4.03 -3.76 -8.74
C SER A 56 5.46 -3.67 -8.22
N PHE A 57 5.72 -2.75 -7.28
CA PHE A 57 7.02 -2.64 -6.64
C PHE A 57 7.10 -3.57 -5.42
N VAL A 58 8.15 -4.37 -5.37
CA VAL A 58 8.49 -5.23 -4.24
C VAL A 58 9.80 -4.74 -3.62
N PHE A 59 9.85 -4.66 -2.29
CA PHE A 59 11.09 -4.32 -1.59
C PHE A 59 12.08 -5.48 -1.73
N TRP A 60 13.30 -5.20 -2.15
CA TRP A 60 14.30 -6.20 -2.56
C TRP A 60 14.52 -7.33 -1.55
N SER A 61 14.45 -7.05 -0.23
CA SER A 61 14.71 -8.06 0.79
C SER A 61 13.61 -9.12 0.92
N HIS A 62 12.44 -8.90 0.31
CA HIS A 62 11.35 -9.87 0.27
C HIS A 62 11.47 -10.81 -0.93
N LEU A 63 12.34 -10.51 -1.89
CA LEU A 63 12.54 -11.34 -3.05
C LEU A 63 13.53 -12.48 -2.75
N PRO A 64 13.24 -13.72 -3.20
CA PRO A 64 14.16 -14.83 -3.03
C PRO A 64 15.46 -14.58 -3.80
N ALA A 65 16.62 -14.59 -3.13
CA ALA A 65 17.91 -14.30 -3.74
C ALA A 65 18.22 -15.17 -4.98
N LYS A 66 17.74 -16.43 -4.98
CA LYS A 66 17.96 -17.38 -6.09
C LYS A 66 17.17 -17.03 -7.36
N SER A 67 16.09 -16.27 -7.24
CA SER A 67 15.20 -15.92 -8.35
C SER A 67 15.20 -14.42 -8.64
N PHE A 68 16.04 -13.65 -7.96
CA PHE A 68 16.05 -12.19 -8.04
C PHE A 68 16.16 -11.71 -9.49
N ASP A 69 17.17 -12.14 -10.22
CA ASP A 69 17.40 -11.74 -11.62
C ASP A 69 16.32 -12.21 -12.60
N GLN A 70 15.51 -13.20 -12.19
CA GLN A 70 14.39 -13.70 -13.01
C GLN A 70 13.09 -12.97 -12.73
N LEU A 71 12.92 -12.46 -11.51
CA LEU A 71 11.69 -11.78 -11.05
C LEU A 71 11.73 -10.27 -11.28
N VAL A 72 12.91 -9.66 -11.18
CA VAL A 72 13.07 -8.21 -11.26
C VAL A 72 13.25 -7.78 -12.71
N GLU A 73 12.32 -6.97 -13.21
CA GLU A 73 12.41 -6.36 -14.54
C GLU A 73 13.23 -5.06 -14.52
N ASP A 74 13.05 -4.26 -13.47
CA ASP A 74 13.68 -2.94 -13.32
C ASP A 74 13.69 -2.51 -11.84
N THR A 75 14.41 -1.42 -11.53
CA THR A 75 14.43 -0.81 -10.20
C THR A 75 14.22 0.70 -10.30
N VAL A 76 13.75 1.30 -9.21
CA VAL A 76 13.60 2.75 -9.13
C VAL A 76 14.99 3.40 -9.03
N LEU A 77 15.38 4.23 -10.00
CA LEU A 77 16.71 4.84 -10.08
C LEU A 77 17.14 5.56 -8.77
N ALA A 78 16.22 6.34 -8.18
CA ALA A 78 16.48 7.07 -6.94
C ALA A 78 16.29 6.25 -5.66
N ALA A 79 15.75 5.02 -5.78
CA ALA A 79 15.43 4.15 -4.66
C ALA A 79 15.55 2.68 -5.10
N PRO A 80 16.77 2.18 -5.40
CA PRO A 80 16.99 0.89 -6.07
C PRO A 80 16.56 -0.33 -5.25
N TRP A 81 16.19 -0.11 -4.00
CA TRP A 81 15.56 -1.14 -3.17
C TRP A 81 14.10 -1.45 -3.54
N TRP A 82 13.46 -0.62 -4.36
CA TRP A 82 12.15 -0.90 -4.95
C TRP A 82 12.33 -1.54 -6.32
N CYS A 83 11.97 -2.81 -6.39
CA CYS A 83 12.10 -3.64 -7.59
C CYS A 83 10.76 -3.75 -8.30
N LYS A 84 10.72 -3.44 -9.60
CA LYS A 84 9.57 -3.70 -10.46
C LYS A 84 9.49 -5.20 -10.74
N VAL A 85 8.42 -5.84 -10.25
CA VAL A 85 8.23 -7.29 -10.37
C VAL A 85 6.96 -7.58 -11.16
N PRO A 86 7.06 -8.12 -12.39
CA PRO A 86 5.92 -8.58 -13.16
C PRO A 86 5.12 -9.65 -12.41
N GLY A 87 3.79 -9.56 -12.47
CA GLY A 87 2.88 -10.50 -11.83
C GLY A 87 2.75 -10.34 -10.32
N SER A 88 3.43 -9.36 -9.69
CA SER A 88 3.18 -9.04 -8.29
C SER A 88 1.84 -8.33 -8.10
N SER A 89 1.13 -8.71 -7.06
CA SER A 89 -0.20 -8.19 -6.71
C SER A 89 -0.50 -8.52 -5.25
N TRP A 90 -1.64 -8.10 -4.77
CA TRP A 90 -2.07 -8.42 -3.41
C TRP A 90 -2.15 -9.94 -3.13
N LYS A 91 -2.45 -10.77 -4.16
CA LYS A 91 -2.45 -12.25 -4.08
C LYS A 91 -1.06 -12.87 -4.19
N HIS A 92 -0.15 -12.21 -4.87
CA HIS A 92 1.20 -12.65 -5.18
C HIS A 92 2.21 -11.58 -4.76
N PRO A 93 2.42 -11.35 -3.44
CA PRO A 93 3.17 -10.20 -2.95
C PRO A 93 4.62 -10.12 -3.41
N GLU A 94 5.28 -11.25 -3.61
CA GLU A 94 6.65 -11.33 -4.11
C GLU A 94 6.71 -11.71 -5.60
N GLY A 95 5.58 -11.60 -6.32
CA GLY A 95 5.49 -11.99 -7.73
C GLY A 95 5.04 -13.43 -7.94
N PRO A 96 5.18 -13.97 -9.17
CA PRO A 96 4.71 -15.30 -9.53
C PRO A 96 5.27 -16.40 -8.62
N GLY A 97 4.38 -17.26 -8.15
CA GLY A 97 4.73 -18.37 -7.23
C GLY A 97 4.68 -18.01 -5.74
N SER A 98 4.48 -16.74 -5.40
CA SER A 98 4.16 -16.33 -4.03
C SER A 98 2.65 -16.34 -3.80
N ASP A 99 2.24 -16.40 -2.53
CA ASP A 99 0.84 -16.36 -2.13
C ASP A 99 0.65 -15.70 -0.75
N ILE A 100 -0.59 -15.55 -0.35
CA ILE A 100 -0.99 -14.99 0.95
C ILE A 100 -1.36 -16.07 1.97
N GLN A 101 -1.13 -17.36 1.69
CA GLN A 101 -1.37 -18.44 2.63
C GLN A 101 -0.49 -18.26 3.88
N GLY A 102 -1.11 -18.39 5.05
CA GLY A 102 -0.43 -18.07 6.32
C GLY A 102 -0.26 -16.58 6.63
N ARG A 103 -0.68 -15.67 5.73
CA ARG A 103 -0.61 -14.22 5.89
C ARG A 103 -1.96 -13.52 5.83
N LEU A 104 -3.05 -14.23 6.08
CA LEU A 104 -4.42 -13.67 6.00
C LEU A 104 -4.66 -12.52 6.97
N THR A 105 -3.99 -12.51 8.12
CA THR A 105 -4.06 -11.43 9.13
C THR A 105 -3.03 -10.33 8.92
N HIS A 106 -2.15 -10.45 7.91
CA HIS A 106 -1.22 -9.38 7.55
C HIS A 106 -1.93 -8.29 6.77
N PRO A 107 -1.42 -7.04 6.81
CA PRO A 107 -1.91 -5.97 5.95
C PRO A 107 -1.87 -6.36 4.48
N VAL A 108 -2.90 -5.99 3.73
CA VAL A 108 -2.90 -6.11 2.28
C VAL A 108 -1.86 -5.14 1.69
N VAL A 109 -1.13 -5.61 0.67
CA VAL A 109 -0.10 -4.84 -0.04
C VAL A 109 -0.41 -4.76 -1.54
N HIS A 110 0.35 -3.98 -2.29
CA HIS A 110 0.16 -3.76 -3.75
C HIS A 110 -1.24 -3.24 -4.09
N VAL A 111 -1.74 -2.37 -3.24
CA VAL A 111 -2.98 -1.61 -3.45
C VAL A 111 -2.64 -0.15 -3.71
N SER A 112 -3.21 0.40 -4.75
CA SER A 112 -3.08 1.82 -5.09
C SER A 112 -4.01 2.68 -4.24
N TRP A 113 -3.89 4.00 -4.37
CA TRP A 113 -4.84 4.91 -3.77
C TRP A 113 -6.27 4.66 -4.31
N ASN A 114 -6.42 4.39 -5.61
CA ASN A 114 -7.72 4.10 -6.23
C ASN A 114 -8.33 2.80 -5.70
N ASP A 115 -7.52 1.76 -5.52
CA ASP A 115 -7.94 0.50 -4.92
C ASP A 115 -8.42 0.72 -3.48
N ALA A 116 -7.66 1.49 -2.69
CA ALA A 116 -7.97 1.77 -1.29
C ALA A 116 -9.25 2.60 -1.14
N VAL A 117 -9.47 3.62 -2.00
CA VAL A 117 -10.73 4.39 -2.04
C VAL A 117 -11.92 3.50 -2.38
N THR A 118 -11.75 2.60 -3.36
CA THR A 118 -12.83 1.69 -3.79
C THR A 118 -13.19 0.71 -2.68
N TYR A 119 -12.19 0.13 -2.00
CA TYR A 119 -12.41 -0.70 -0.82
C TYR A 119 -13.12 0.07 0.30
N ALA A 120 -12.63 1.27 0.63
CA ALA A 120 -13.22 2.09 1.68
C ALA A 120 -14.70 2.40 1.40
N ALA A 121 -15.03 2.81 0.18
CA ALA A 121 -16.41 3.07 -0.24
C ALA A 121 -17.30 1.82 -0.12
N TRP A 122 -16.80 0.64 -0.57
CA TRP A 122 -17.52 -0.63 -0.44
C TRP A 122 -17.80 -0.98 1.02
N SER A 123 -16.84 -0.74 1.92
CA SER A 123 -16.98 -1.00 3.37
C SER A 123 -17.71 0.11 4.12
N SER A 124 -18.35 1.08 3.42
CA SER A 124 -19.02 2.26 4.00
C SER A 124 -18.09 3.13 4.86
N LYS A 125 -16.83 3.22 4.46
CA LYS A 125 -15.78 4.04 5.08
C LYS A 125 -15.20 5.03 4.07
N ALA A 126 -14.22 5.79 4.51
CA ALA A 126 -13.40 6.67 3.67
C ALA A 126 -11.94 6.57 4.11
N LEU A 127 -11.02 6.94 3.23
CA LEU A 127 -9.64 7.16 3.64
C LEU A 127 -9.58 8.37 4.60
N PRO A 128 -8.74 8.35 5.62
CA PRO A 128 -8.54 9.50 6.48
C PRO A 128 -7.95 10.66 5.68
N THR A 129 -8.28 11.87 6.08
CA THR A 129 -7.55 13.05 5.61
C THR A 129 -6.17 13.07 6.26
N GLU A 130 -5.24 13.85 5.69
CA GLU A 130 -3.91 14.07 6.27
C GLU A 130 -4.03 14.50 7.75
N ALA A 131 -4.90 15.47 8.04
CA ALA A 131 -5.11 15.98 9.38
C ALA A 131 -5.73 14.96 10.35
N GLN A 132 -6.46 13.95 9.86
CA GLN A 132 -6.99 12.86 10.69
C GLN A 132 -5.96 11.77 10.93
N TRP A 133 -4.99 11.65 10.03
CA TRP A 133 -3.92 10.66 10.15
C TRP A 133 -2.83 11.10 11.12
N GLU A 134 -2.47 12.38 11.10
CA GLU A 134 -1.45 12.99 11.95
C GLU A 134 -1.96 13.24 13.40
#